data_827cb3577a74ff049be850b235b48fee
#
_entry.id   827cb3577a74ff049be850b235b48fee
#
_cell.length_a   1.000
_cell.length_b   1.000
_cell.length_c   1.000
_cell.angle_alpha   90.00
_cell.angle_beta   90.00
_cell.angle_gamma   90.00
#
_symmetry.space_group_name_H-M   'P 1'
#
loop_
_entity.id
_entity.type
_entity.pdbx_description
1 polymer ?
#
loop_
_entity_poly.entity_id
_entity_poly.type
_entity_poly.pdbx_seq_one_letter_code
_entity_poly.pdbx_strand_id
1 'polypeptide(L)'
;MSHEAPLFLKTVLITREAKQAHSFAAQIKKLGGIPLSLPVLTFARSNNEKEVEEVLLSIDCFDWIVFTSQNGISFFFEWLKELNISWSALKRLKVAAVGEKTAKLLEKHDVSVQLVPKEYVAESLLESLKANVSHHERVLLVRGQLARSVLKDGLKECEVTDLVVYQTIRNQDSERLVKQHLETGIDAITFTSSSTVKFFVESIKDIPNWLELINRTKVVCIGPITSQTASEYGIKHLVPNTYTINGMIDMLVSCFE
;
A
#
# COMPACT_ATOMS: atom_id res chain seq x y z
N MET A 1 -19.82 31.97 -22.53
CA MET A 1 -19.66 31.64 -21.12
C MET A 1 -18.38 30.81 -21.02
N SER A 2 -17.33 31.33 -20.38
CA SER A 2 -16.11 30.56 -20.11
C SER A 2 -16.50 29.44 -19.15
N HIS A 3 -16.53 28.19 -19.60
CA HIS A 3 -16.66 27.04 -18.71
C HIS A 3 -15.41 27.05 -17.82
N GLU A 4 -15.54 27.50 -16.58
CA GLU A 4 -14.50 27.31 -15.58
C GLU A 4 -14.21 25.80 -15.48
N ALA A 5 -12.93 25.47 -15.28
CA ALA A 5 -12.54 24.07 -15.14
C ALA A 5 -13.30 23.42 -13.95
N PRO A 6 -13.76 22.17 -14.06
CA PRO A 6 -14.68 21.55 -13.07
C PRO A 6 -14.21 21.59 -11.61
N LEU A 7 -12.90 21.59 -11.37
CA LEU A 7 -12.30 21.67 -10.02
C LEU A 7 -11.60 23.02 -9.78
N PHE A 8 -12.00 24.08 -10.49
CA PHE A 8 -11.34 25.37 -10.40
C PHE A 8 -11.23 25.86 -8.95
N LEU A 9 -9.99 26.13 -8.53
CA LEU A 9 -9.60 26.54 -7.17
C LEU A 9 -9.96 25.55 -6.04
N LYS A 10 -10.42 24.34 -6.34
CA LYS A 10 -10.73 23.34 -5.32
C LYS A 10 -9.48 22.68 -4.79
N THR A 11 -9.29 22.73 -3.48
CA THR A 11 -8.18 22.09 -2.78
C THR A 11 -8.55 20.64 -2.46
N VAL A 12 -7.81 19.68 -3.03
CA VAL A 12 -8.06 18.25 -2.89
C VAL A 12 -6.89 17.57 -2.18
N LEU A 13 -7.15 17.06 -0.98
CA LEU A 13 -6.17 16.29 -0.21
C LEU A 13 -6.07 14.85 -0.75
N ILE A 14 -4.86 14.47 -1.16
CA ILE A 14 -4.50 13.12 -1.59
C ILE A 14 -3.68 12.47 -0.48
N THR A 15 -4.27 11.49 0.22
CA THR A 15 -3.66 10.80 1.37
C THR A 15 -2.75 9.63 0.99
N ARG A 16 -2.67 9.34 -0.31
CA ARG A 16 -1.94 8.22 -0.89
C ARG A 16 -0.43 8.44 -0.86
N GLU A 17 0.33 7.34 -0.86
CA GLU A 17 1.80 7.35 -0.98
C GLU A 17 2.28 8.18 -2.18
N ALA A 18 3.37 8.95 -1.99
CA ALA A 18 3.82 9.98 -2.92
C ALA A 18 4.05 9.51 -4.36
N LYS A 19 4.71 8.35 -4.55
CA LYS A 19 4.96 7.78 -5.89
C LYS A 19 3.67 7.46 -6.65
N GLN A 20 2.64 7.06 -5.91
CA GLN A 20 1.35 6.70 -6.47
C GLN A 20 0.40 7.91 -6.59
N ALA A 21 0.65 9.00 -5.88
CA ALA A 21 -0.16 10.23 -5.90
C ALA A 21 0.08 11.07 -7.17
N HIS A 22 1.23 10.94 -7.82
CA HIS A 22 1.66 11.82 -8.92
C HIS A 22 0.67 11.90 -10.08
N SER A 23 0.22 10.75 -10.59
CA SER A 23 -0.75 10.72 -11.71
C SER A 23 -2.12 11.26 -11.31
N PHE A 24 -2.56 11.03 -10.07
CA PHE A 24 -3.81 11.55 -9.52
C PHE A 24 -3.74 13.07 -9.37
N ALA A 25 -2.66 13.60 -8.78
CA ALA A 25 -2.42 15.04 -8.65
C ALA A 25 -2.38 15.74 -10.03
N ALA A 26 -1.75 15.13 -11.03
CA ALA A 26 -1.70 15.67 -12.38
C ALA A 26 -3.11 15.79 -13.02
N GLN A 27 -3.98 14.82 -12.79
CA GLN A 27 -5.37 14.86 -13.27
C GLN A 27 -6.17 15.96 -12.58
N ILE A 28 -6.04 16.12 -11.25
CA ILE A 28 -6.70 17.21 -10.49
C ILE A 28 -6.25 18.58 -11.01
N LYS A 29 -4.94 18.78 -11.21
CA LYS A 29 -4.39 20.02 -11.79
C LYS A 29 -4.96 20.30 -13.18
N LYS A 30 -5.06 19.29 -14.04
CA LYS A 30 -5.63 19.43 -15.40
C LYS A 30 -7.08 19.91 -15.36
N LEU A 31 -7.81 19.61 -14.30
CA LEU A 31 -9.19 20.03 -14.08
C LEU A 31 -9.30 21.37 -13.31
N GLY A 32 -8.19 22.09 -13.12
CA GLY A 32 -8.15 23.39 -12.44
C GLY A 32 -8.04 23.32 -10.91
N GLY A 33 -7.96 22.12 -10.32
CA GLY A 33 -7.86 21.93 -8.88
C GLY A 33 -6.44 22.08 -8.33
N ILE A 34 -6.36 22.23 -7.02
CA ILE A 34 -5.13 22.34 -6.22
C ILE A 34 -4.92 21.03 -5.45
N PRO A 35 -4.11 20.07 -5.95
CA PRO A 35 -3.84 18.84 -5.22
C PRO A 35 -2.85 19.08 -4.08
N LEU A 36 -3.21 18.64 -2.89
CA LEU A 36 -2.34 18.54 -1.71
C LEU A 36 -1.96 17.07 -1.54
N SER A 37 -0.75 16.69 -1.96
CA SER A 37 -0.25 15.31 -1.80
C SER A 37 0.43 15.18 -0.43
N LEU A 38 -0.32 14.73 0.57
CA LEU A 38 0.15 14.53 1.94
C LEU A 38 -0.08 13.07 2.33
N PRO A 39 0.87 12.17 2.04
CA PRO A 39 0.77 10.76 2.38
C PRO A 39 0.74 10.59 3.89
N VAL A 40 -0.38 10.08 4.44
CA VAL A 40 -0.58 9.91 5.90
C VAL A 40 0.16 8.72 6.47
N LEU A 41 0.64 7.83 5.61
CA LEU A 41 1.47 6.68 5.98
C LEU A 41 2.76 6.67 5.16
N THR A 42 3.78 6.07 5.75
CA THR A 42 5.05 5.75 5.10
C THR A 42 5.50 4.36 5.52
N PHE A 43 6.56 3.89 4.90
CA PHE A 43 7.13 2.59 5.19
C PHE A 43 8.48 2.78 5.86
N ALA A 44 8.77 1.93 6.86
CA ALA A 44 10.04 1.85 7.54
C ALA A 44 10.47 0.39 7.62
N ARG A 45 11.74 0.16 7.87
CA ARG A 45 12.26 -1.18 8.14
C ARG A 45 11.52 -1.84 9.29
N SER A 46 11.54 -3.16 9.32
CA SER A 46 11.05 -3.93 10.45
C SER A 46 11.80 -3.54 11.72
N ASN A 47 11.08 -3.42 12.84
CA ASN A 47 11.70 -3.22 14.15
C ASN A 47 12.37 -4.50 14.69
N ASN A 48 12.08 -5.65 14.10
CA ASN A 48 12.64 -6.93 14.49
C ASN A 48 13.92 -7.25 13.71
N GLU A 49 14.92 -6.37 13.84
CA GLU A 49 16.18 -6.44 13.08
C GLU A 49 16.90 -7.77 13.27
N LYS A 50 16.95 -8.29 14.51
CA LYS A 50 17.60 -9.56 14.82
C LYS A 50 17.01 -10.75 14.07
N GLU A 51 15.67 -10.85 14.05
CA GLU A 51 14.99 -11.92 13.31
C GLU A 51 15.28 -11.82 11.80
N VAL A 52 15.24 -10.59 11.27
CA VAL A 52 15.53 -10.36 9.85
C VAL A 52 16.96 -10.76 9.53
N GLU A 53 17.93 -10.37 10.37
CA GLU A 53 19.35 -10.73 10.21
C GLU A 53 19.56 -12.25 10.28
N GLU A 54 19.03 -12.92 11.30
CA GLU A 54 19.15 -14.37 11.49
C GLU A 54 18.60 -15.15 10.29
N VAL A 55 17.41 -14.77 9.81
CA VAL A 55 16.76 -15.41 8.66
C VAL A 55 17.54 -15.16 7.37
N LEU A 56 18.00 -13.94 7.13
CA LEU A 56 18.73 -13.61 5.91
C LEU A 56 20.14 -14.22 5.86
N LEU A 57 20.82 -14.36 7.01
CA LEU A 57 22.10 -15.07 7.10
C LEU A 57 21.96 -16.57 6.78
N SER A 58 20.77 -17.13 6.97
CA SER A 58 20.45 -18.52 6.65
C SER A 58 19.63 -18.69 5.37
N ILE A 59 19.68 -17.71 4.45
CA ILE A 59 18.84 -17.71 3.25
C ILE A 59 19.03 -18.93 2.35
N ASP A 60 20.24 -19.50 2.33
CA ASP A 60 20.57 -20.71 1.56
C ASP A 60 19.84 -21.98 2.08
N CYS A 61 19.21 -21.91 3.25
CA CYS A 61 18.45 -23.02 3.82
C CYS A 61 17.01 -23.13 3.26
N PHE A 62 16.56 -22.17 2.44
CA PHE A 62 15.22 -22.18 1.86
C PHE A 62 15.23 -22.75 0.44
N ASP A 63 14.11 -23.33 0.03
CA ASP A 63 13.85 -23.82 -1.33
C ASP A 63 13.04 -22.79 -2.13
N TRP A 64 12.13 -22.08 -1.47
CA TRP A 64 11.28 -21.05 -2.05
C TRP A 64 11.43 -19.72 -1.33
N ILE A 65 11.34 -18.63 -2.11
CA ILE A 65 11.11 -17.28 -1.59
C ILE A 65 9.90 -16.66 -2.28
N VAL A 66 9.00 -16.09 -1.49
CA VAL A 66 7.71 -15.57 -1.94
C VAL A 66 7.60 -14.08 -1.64
N PHE A 67 7.41 -13.27 -2.66
CA PHE A 67 7.23 -11.82 -2.52
C PHE A 67 5.79 -11.41 -2.74
N THR A 68 5.19 -10.77 -1.74
CA THR A 68 3.78 -10.36 -1.75
C THR A 68 3.58 -8.89 -2.15
N SER A 69 4.66 -8.11 -2.32
CA SER A 69 4.58 -6.69 -2.68
C SER A 69 5.90 -6.15 -3.22
N GLN A 70 5.82 -5.06 -4.00
CA GLN A 70 7.01 -4.32 -4.44
C GLN A 70 7.80 -3.71 -3.28
N ASN A 71 7.11 -3.21 -2.23
CA ASN A 71 7.77 -2.71 -1.04
C ASN A 71 8.56 -3.81 -0.32
N GLY A 72 7.96 -5.03 -0.23
CA GLY A 72 8.67 -6.20 0.30
C GLY A 72 9.99 -6.46 -0.40
N ILE A 73 10.02 -6.36 -1.75
CA ILE A 73 11.25 -6.48 -2.54
C ILE A 73 12.24 -5.37 -2.18
N SER A 74 11.81 -4.11 -2.21
CA SER A 74 12.70 -2.96 -1.95
C SER A 74 13.38 -3.08 -0.58
N PHE A 75 12.60 -3.32 0.48
CA PHE A 75 13.14 -3.48 1.83
C PHE A 75 13.98 -4.74 2.00
N PHE A 76 13.63 -5.84 1.33
CA PHE A 76 14.42 -7.06 1.34
C PHE A 76 15.82 -6.83 0.75
N PHE A 77 15.92 -6.16 -0.40
CA PHE A 77 17.21 -5.84 -1.01
C PHE A 77 18.00 -4.79 -0.20
N GLU A 78 17.34 -3.86 0.48
CA GLU A 78 17.99 -2.94 1.42
C GLU A 78 18.63 -3.71 2.59
N TRP A 79 17.93 -4.70 3.16
CA TRP A 79 18.46 -5.57 4.20
C TRP A 79 19.66 -6.39 3.71
N LEU A 80 19.56 -7.03 2.54
CA LEU A 80 20.68 -7.78 1.96
C LEU A 80 21.93 -6.90 1.80
N LYS A 81 21.74 -5.67 1.29
CA LYS A 81 22.83 -4.71 1.11
C LYS A 81 23.50 -4.34 2.43
N GLU A 82 22.73 -4.07 3.47
CA GLU A 82 23.27 -3.69 4.78
C GLU A 82 24.05 -4.82 5.44
N LEU A 83 23.50 -6.03 5.33
CA LEU A 83 24.15 -7.23 5.87
C LEU A 83 25.30 -7.76 4.99
N ASN A 84 25.61 -7.06 3.87
CA ASN A 84 26.59 -7.49 2.88
C ASN A 84 26.35 -8.91 2.33
N ILE A 85 25.08 -9.33 2.25
CA ILE A 85 24.68 -10.61 1.68
C ILE A 85 24.50 -10.45 0.17
N SER A 86 25.18 -11.29 -0.60
CA SER A 86 25.02 -11.28 -2.06
C SER A 86 23.67 -11.86 -2.46
N TRP A 87 22.91 -11.13 -3.29
CA TRP A 87 21.66 -11.65 -3.85
C TRP A 87 21.86 -12.81 -4.84
N SER A 88 23.11 -13.19 -5.15
CA SER A 88 23.39 -14.43 -5.90
C SER A 88 22.87 -15.69 -5.19
N ALA A 89 22.69 -15.64 -3.86
CA ALA A 89 22.02 -16.68 -3.08
C ALA A 89 20.60 -16.96 -3.61
N LEU A 90 19.87 -15.90 -4.07
CA LEU A 90 18.53 -16.05 -4.63
C LEU A 90 18.46 -16.87 -5.92
N LYS A 91 19.57 -17.02 -6.64
CA LYS A 91 19.62 -17.83 -7.89
C LYS A 91 19.39 -19.32 -7.66
N ARG A 92 19.54 -19.78 -6.42
CA ARG A 92 19.30 -21.18 -6.03
C ARG A 92 17.88 -21.43 -5.60
N LEU A 93 17.15 -20.37 -5.23
CA LEU A 93 15.79 -20.45 -4.73
C LEU A 93 14.79 -20.42 -5.87
N LYS A 94 13.69 -21.12 -5.71
CA LYS A 94 12.50 -20.91 -6.52
C LYS A 94 11.78 -19.65 -6.04
N VAL A 95 11.49 -18.75 -6.95
CA VAL A 95 10.93 -17.42 -6.62
C VAL A 95 9.48 -17.33 -7.06
N ALA A 96 8.60 -16.94 -6.14
CA ALA A 96 7.22 -16.64 -6.43
C ALA A 96 6.89 -15.16 -6.16
N ALA A 97 6.04 -14.58 -6.99
CA ALA A 97 5.56 -13.22 -6.84
C ALA A 97 4.04 -13.15 -6.93
N VAL A 98 3.40 -12.33 -6.10
CA VAL A 98 1.93 -12.19 -6.07
C VAL A 98 1.34 -11.66 -7.38
N GLY A 99 2.14 -11.00 -8.22
CA GLY A 99 1.67 -10.46 -9.48
C GLY A 99 2.77 -9.89 -10.35
N GLU A 100 2.41 -9.56 -11.58
CA GLU A 100 3.32 -9.17 -12.66
C GLU A 100 4.21 -7.96 -12.31
N LYS A 101 3.65 -6.93 -11.62
CA LYS A 101 4.44 -5.75 -11.22
C LYS A 101 5.54 -6.11 -10.23
N THR A 102 5.26 -7.08 -9.34
CA THR A 102 6.22 -7.60 -8.37
C THR A 102 7.28 -8.45 -9.08
N ALA A 103 6.89 -9.31 -10.01
CA ALA A 103 7.79 -10.10 -10.82
C ALA A 103 8.74 -9.23 -11.66
N LYS A 104 8.21 -8.25 -12.38
CA LYS A 104 9.04 -7.29 -13.16
C LYS A 104 10.05 -6.51 -12.31
N LEU A 105 9.74 -6.25 -11.04
CA LEU A 105 10.70 -5.59 -10.16
C LEU A 105 11.85 -6.55 -9.76
N LEU A 106 11.56 -7.83 -9.51
CA LEU A 106 12.58 -8.86 -9.26
C LEU A 106 13.48 -9.07 -10.48
N GLU A 107 12.90 -9.12 -11.68
CA GLU A 107 13.66 -9.25 -12.93
C GLU A 107 14.67 -8.09 -13.14
N LYS A 108 14.34 -6.87 -12.71
CA LYS A 108 15.27 -5.72 -12.72
C LYS A 108 16.47 -5.91 -11.78
N HIS A 109 16.36 -6.82 -10.83
CA HIS A 109 17.44 -7.23 -9.94
C HIS A 109 18.10 -8.54 -10.38
N ASP A 110 17.89 -8.96 -11.65
CA ASP A 110 18.42 -10.21 -12.22
C ASP A 110 17.95 -11.47 -11.46
N VAL A 111 16.75 -11.41 -10.85
CA VAL A 111 16.10 -12.53 -10.16
C VAL A 111 14.98 -13.09 -11.03
N SER A 112 15.14 -14.35 -11.49
CA SER A 112 14.11 -15.04 -12.27
C SER A 112 12.93 -15.44 -11.39
N VAL A 113 11.70 -15.20 -11.85
CA VAL A 113 10.47 -15.58 -11.14
C VAL A 113 9.86 -16.81 -11.80
N GLN A 114 9.69 -17.89 -11.04
CA GLN A 114 9.17 -19.16 -11.52
C GLN A 114 7.64 -19.24 -11.41
N LEU A 115 7.05 -18.51 -10.44
CA LEU A 115 5.61 -18.60 -10.17
C LEU A 115 4.98 -17.21 -10.02
N VAL A 116 3.99 -16.95 -10.88
CA VAL A 116 3.09 -15.79 -10.77
C VAL A 116 1.67 -16.32 -10.98
N PRO A 117 0.72 -16.07 -10.09
CA PRO A 117 -0.65 -16.54 -10.24
C PRO A 117 -1.39 -15.82 -11.36
N LYS A 118 -2.49 -16.39 -11.85
CA LYS A 118 -3.34 -15.77 -12.87
C LYS A 118 -4.06 -14.52 -12.34
N GLU A 119 -4.50 -14.57 -11.09
CA GLU A 119 -5.09 -13.43 -10.38
C GLU A 119 -4.09 -12.93 -9.33
N TYR A 120 -3.86 -11.62 -9.29
CA TYR A 120 -2.82 -11.00 -8.46
C TYR A 120 -3.28 -10.77 -7.02
N VAL A 121 -3.79 -11.85 -6.40
CA VAL A 121 -4.25 -11.88 -5.01
C VAL A 121 -3.57 -13.00 -4.23
N ALA A 122 -3.53 -12.87 -2.91
CA ALA A 122 -2.86 -13.83 -2.04
C ALA A 122 -3.48 -15.24 -2.12
N GLU A 123 -4.79 -15.32 -2.31
CA GLU A 123 -5.55 -16.56 -2.43
C GLU A 123 -5.14 -17.36 -3.68
N SER A 124 -5.05 -16.69 -4.83
CA SER A 124 -4.62 -17.33 -6.08
C SER A 124 -3.13 -17.73 -6.04
N LEU A 125 -2.30 -16.92 -5.36
CA LEU A 125 -0.89 -17.27 -5.13
C LEU A 125 -0.79 -18.51 -4.22
N LEU A 126 -1.62 -18.61 -3.17
CA LEU A 126 -1.67 -19.77 -2.30
C LEU A 126 -1.99 -21.05 -3.07
N GLU A 127 -3.04 -21.03 -3.91
CA GLU A 127 -3.41 -22.19 -4.74
C GLU A 127 -2.26 -22.59 -5.67
N SER A 128 -1.60 -21.61 -6.28
CA SER A 128 -0.45 -21.86 -7.14
C SER A 128 0.75 -22.44 -6.37
N LEU A 129 1.01 -21.96 -5.15
CA LEU A 129 2.07 -22.50 -4.30
C LEU A 129 1.77 -23.92 -3.85
N LYS A 130 0.54 -24.23 -3.43
CA LYS A 130 0.13 -25.59 -3.05
C LYS A 130 0.33 -26.63 -4.16
N ALA A 131 0.18 -26.20 -5.42
CA ALA A 131 0.37 -27.07 -6.57
C ALA A 131 1.85 -27.31 -6.94
N ASN A 132 2.77 -26.47 -6.44
CA ASN A 132 4.19 -26.47 -6.85
C ASN A 132 5.19 -26.69 -5.71
N VAL A 133 4.79 -26.48 -4.45
CA VAL A 133 5.64 -26.65 -3.26
C VAL A 133 5.39 -28.02 -2.65
N SER A 134 6.48 -28.76 -2.40
CA SER A 134 6.40 -30.06 -1.74
C SER A 134 6.41 -29.91 -0.20
N HIS A 135 5.83 -30.86 0.53
CA HIS A 135 5.73 -30.82 2.00
C HIS A 135 7.05 -30.69 2.76
N HIS A 136 8.18 -31.04 2.12
CA HIS A 136 9.51 -30.98 2.73
C HIS A 136 10.27 -29.70 2.35
N GLU A 137 9.71 -28.87 1.47
CA GLU A 137 10.36 -27.63 1.03
C GLU A 137 10.16 -26.52 2.04
N ARG A 138 11.20 -25.75 2.26
CA ARG A 138 11.25 -24.60 3.17
C ARG A 138 10.89 -23.33 2.41
N VAL A 139 9.86 -22.63 2.86
CA VAL A 139 9.31 -21.46 2.20
C VAL A 139 9.57 -20.20 3.02
N LEU A 140 10.28 -19.22 2.45
CA LEU A 140 10.46 -17.90 3.02
C LEU A 140 9.38 -16.95 2.46
N LEU A 141 8.45 -16.48 3.31
CA LEU A 141 7.46 -15.48 2.94
C LEU A 141 7.97 -14.08 3.28
N VAL A 142 8.30 -13.27 2.27
CA VAL A 142 8.75 -11.88 2.44
C VAL A 142 7.55 -10.94 2.33
N ARG A 143 7.25 -10.24 3.42
CA ARG A 143 6.07 -9.38 3.48
C ARG A 143 6.22 -8.14 4.37
N GLY A 144 5.23 -7.26 4.34
CA GLY A 144 5.07 -6.18 5.31
C GLY A 144 4.24 -6.59 6.52
N GLN A 145 4.37 -5.84 7.60
CA GLN A 145 3.67 -6.08 8.87
C GLN A 145 2.14 -6.21 8.72
N LEU A 146 1.52 -5.38 7.88
CA LEU A 146 0.06 -5.36 7.69
C LEU A 146 -0.45 -6.36 6.64
N ALA A 147 0.41 -7.21 6.09
CA ALA A 147 -0.02 -8.24 5.15
C ALA A 147 -0.89 -9.28 5.84
N ARG A 148 -1.93 -9.76 5.14
CA ARG A 148 -2.82 -10.81 5.65
C ARG A 148 -2.06 -12.14 5.81
N SER A 149 -2.47 -12.95 6.75
CA SER A 149 -1.84 -14.26 7.06
C SER A 149 -2.22 -15.38 6.09
N VAL A 150 -2.98 -15.11 5.03
CA VAL A 150 -3.52 -16.09 4.08
C VAL A 150 -2.48 -17.12 3.60
N LEU A 151 -1.29 -16.66 3.21
CA LEU A 151 -0.23 -17.56 2.74
C LEU A 151 0.36 -18.39 3.87
N LYS A 152 0.66 -17.77 5.01
CA LYS A 152 1.18 -18.46 6.20
C LYS A 152 0.20 -19.54 6.69
N ASP A 153 -1.08 -19.16 6.83
CA ASP A 153 -2.12 -20.06 7.32
C ASP A 153 -2.47 -21.16 6.32
N GLY A 154 -2.31 -20.87 5.03
CA GLY A 154 -2.65 -21.81 3.97
C GLY A 154 -1.55 -22.82 3.63
N LEU A 155 -0.28 -22.55 3.96
CA LEU A 155 0.88 -23.41 3.70
C LEU A 155 1.32 -24.22 4.93
N LYS A 156 0.41 -24.53 5.84
CA LYS A 156 0.68 -25.25 7.11
C LYS A 156 1.37 -26.62 6.95
N GLU A 157 1.27 -27.21 5.77
CA GLU A 157 1.89 -28.51 5.46
C GLU A 157 3.36 -28.38 5.04
N CYS A 158 3.86 -27.14 4.85
CA CYS A 158 5.24 -26.83 4.52
C CYS A 158 5.96 -26.17 5.72
N GLU A 159 7.28 -26.19 5.71
CA GLU A 159 8.06 -25.43 6.68
C GLU A 159 8.13 -23.93 6.25
N VAL A 160 7.26 -23.11 6.83
CA VAL A 160 7.09 -21.70 6.44
C VAL A 160 7.75 -20.77 7.45
N THR A 161 8.73 -19.97 6.99
CA THR A 161 9.27 -18.83 7.72
C THR A 161 8.62 -17.54 7.22
N ASP A 162 7.96 -16.81 8.13
CA ASP A 162 7.19 -15.60 7.83
C ASP A 162 8.03 -14.36 8.18
N LEU A 163 8.70 -13.77 7.20
CA LEU A 163 9.64 -12.68 7.38
C LEU A 163 9.01 -11.32 7.11
N VAL A 164 8.84 -10.54 8.18
CA VAL A 164 8.38 -9.15 8.09
C VAL A 164 9.57 -8.23 7.88
N VAL A 165 9.80 -7.76 6.65
CA VAL A 165 10.96 -6.92 6.29
C VAL A 165 10.69 -5.42 6.43
N TYR A 166 9.42 -4.99 6.49
CA TYR A 166 9.04 -3.59 6.67
C TYR A 166 7.72 -3.44 7.44
N GLN A 167 7.54 -2.29 8.03
CA GLN A 167 6.34 -1.86 8.71
C GLN A 167 5.74 -0.63 8.05
N THR A 168 4.43 -0.47 8.23
CA THR A 168 3.71 0.73 7.84
C THR A 168 3.56 1.62 9.06
N ILE A 169 4.03 2.85 8.97
CA ILE A 169 4.01 3.82 10.07
C ILE A 169 3.32 5.11 9.66
N ARG A 170 2.94 5.92 10.63
CA ARG A 170 2.43 7.28 10.39
C ARG A 170 3.53 8.14 9.77
N ASN A 171 3.15 8.98 8.83
CA ASN A 171 4.03 10.00 8.28
C ASN A 171 3.90 11.28 9.10
N GLN A 172 4.80 11.46 10.07
CA GLN A 172 4.78 12.60 10.99
C GLN A 172 4.94 13.95 10.28
N ASP A 173 5.73 14.00 9.20
CA ASP A 173 5.91 15.23 8.42
C ASP A 173 4.61 15.69 7.76
N SER A 174 3.85 14.74 7.21
CA SER A 174 2.54 15.02 6.62
C SER A 174 1.47 15.30 7.67
N GLU A 175 1.55 14.70 8.85
CA GLU A 175 0.57 14.87 9.93
C GLU A 175 0.40 16.35 10.31
N ARG A 176 1.50 17.06 10.52
CA ARG A 176 1.48 18.50 10.85
C ARG A 176 0.81 19.32 9.75
N LEU A 177 1.13 19.01 8.48
CA LEU A 177 0.56 19.72 7.33
C LEU A 177 -0.92 19.40 7.14
N VAL A 178 -1.34 18.15 7.36
CA VAL A 178 -2.76 17.76 7.33
C VAL A 178 -3.55 18.57 8.36
N LYS A 179 -3.08 18.66 9.61
CA LYS A 179 -3.73 19.44 10.67
C LYS A 179 -3.87 20.91 10.27
N GLN A 180 -2.79 21.52 9.79
CA GLN A 180 -2.80 22.91 9.33
C GLN A 180 -3.81 23.14 8.19
N HIS A 181 -3.84 22.26 7.20
CA HIS A 181 -4.77 22.40 6.07
C HIS A 181 -6.22 22.13 6.45
N LEU A 182 -6.50 21.28 7.43
CA LEU A 182 -7.85 21.11 7.95
C LEU A 182 -8.38 22.37 8.63
N GLU A 183 -7.52 23.12 9.33
CA GLU A 183 -7.88 24.39 9.95
C GLU A 183 -8.08 25.53 8.93
N THR A 184 -7.26 25.56 7.88
CA THR A 184 -7.33 26.59 6.82
C THR A 184 -8.40 26.32 5.76
N GLY A 185 -8.88 25.08 5.67
CA GLY A 185 -9.91 24.62 4.76
C GLY A 185 -9.39 23.72 3.64
N ILE A 186 -10.07 22.60 3.46
CA ILE A 186 -9.90 21.64 2.36
C ILE A 186 -11.26 21.40 1.74
N ASP A 187 -11.38 21.45 0.41
CA ASP A 187 -12.64 21.21 -0.27
C ASP A 187 -12.97 19.72 -0.38
N ALA A 188 -11.94 18.88 -0.61
CA ALA A 188 -12.12 17.42 -0.70
C ALA A 188 -10.95 16.63 -0.12
N ILE A 189 -11.25 15.42 0.37
CA ILE A 189 -10.28 14.43 0.85
C ILE A 189 -10.50 13.12 0.11
N THR A 190 -9.42 12.45 -0.28
CA THR A 190 -9.49 11.19 -1.02
C THR A 190 -8.79 10.06 -0.28
N PHE A 191 -9.48 8.91 -0.15
CA PHE A 191 -8.94 7.69 0.47
C PHE A 191 -8.91 6.54 -0.53
N THR A 192 -7.74 5.95 -0.74
CA THR A 192 -7.53 4.85 -1.70
C THR A 192 -7.32 3.49 -1.02
N SER A 193 -7.39 3.42 0.31
CA SER A 193 -7.34 2.17 1.08
C SER A 193 -7.86 2.38 2.51
N SER A 194 -8.28 1.30 3.17
CA SER A 194 -8.67 1.30 4.58
C SER A 194 -7.54 1.78 5.50
N SER A 195 -6.29 1.41 5.18
CA SER A 195 -5.14 1.86 5.96
C SER A 195 -4.96 3.39 5.89
N THR A 196 -5.18 4.03 4.73
CA THR A 196 -5.11 5.49 4.64
C THR A 196 -6.18 6.18 5.49
N VAL A 197 -7.39 5.62 5.59
CA VAL A 197 -8.43 6.13 6.50
C VAL A 197 -7.97 6.02 7.95
N LYS A 198 -7.50 4.85 8.38
CA LYS A 198 -7.05 4.60 9.76
C LYS A 198 -5.91 5.53 10.15
N PHE A 199 -4.86 5.60 9.33
CA PHE A 199 -3.70 6.46 9.61
C PHE A 199 -4.06 7.96 9.58
N PHE A 200 -4.99 8.37 8.70
CA PHE A 200 -5.48 9.73 8.67
C PHE A 200 -6.22 10.08 9.96
N VAL A 201 -7.17 9.27 10.41
CA VAL A 201 -7.90 9.50 11.67
C VAL A 201 -6.93 9.52 12.86
N GLU A 202 -5.99 8.58 12.92
CA GLU A 202 -4.96 8.56 13.97
C GLU A 202 -4.11 9.84 14.00
N SER A 203 -3.90 10.49 12.86
CA SER A 203 -3.11 11.72 12.78
C SER A 203 -3.86 12.99 13.21
N ILE A 204 -5.20 12.93 13.27
CA ILE A 204 -6.05 14.12 13.55
C ILE A 204 -6.97 13.95 14.75
N LYS A 205 -7.06 12.76 15.35
CA LYS A 205 -8.01 12.47 16.46
C LYS A 205 -7.83 13.35 17.70
N ASP A 206 -6.69 13.99 17.87
CA ASP A 206 -6.37 14.95 18.92
C ASP A 206 -6.89 16.37 18.63
N ILE A 207 -7.35 16.66 17.41
CA ILE A 207 -7.99 17.92 17.06
C ILE A 207 -9.41 17.93 17.65
N PRO A 208 -9.78 18.94 18.45
CA PRO A 208 -11.16 19.09 18.89
C PRO A 208 -12.12 19.13 17.70
N ASN A 209 -13.23 18.39 17.77
CA ASN A 209 -14.27 18.35 16.73
C ASN A 209 -13.77 17.91 15.33
N TRP A 210 -12.69 17.12 15.26
CA TRP A 210 -12.10 16.65 14.00
C TRP A 210 -13.14 16.04 13.05
N LEU A 211 -14.09 15.27 13.59
CA LEU A 211 -15.12 14.61 12.78
C LEU A 211 -16.06 15.64 12.13
N GLU A 212 -16.40 16.71 12.83
CA GLU A 212 -17.23 17.79 12.28
C GLU A 212 -16.49 18.51 11.16
N LEU A 213 -15.18 18.78 11.33
CA LEU A 213 -14.33 19.40 10.30
C LEU A 213 -14.28 18.52 9.04
N ILE A 214 -14.08 17.21 9.19
CA ILE A 214 -14.05 16.28 8.06
C ILE A 214 -15.43 16.20 7.39
N ASN A 215 -16.50 16.14 8.14
CA ASN A 215 -17.85 16.02 7.59
C ASN A 215 -18.38 17.29 6.89
N ARG A 216 -17.66 18.41 6.99
CA ARG A 216 -17.87 19.61 6.16
C ARG A 216 -17.17 19.53 4.80
N THR A 217 -16.25 18.59 4.64
CA THR A 217 -15.44 18.38 3.45
C THR A 217 -16.05 17.28 2.57
N LYS A 218 -15.86 17.32 1.26
CA LYS A 218 -16.23 16.21 0.38
C LYS A 218 -15.22 15.07 0.53
N VAL A 219 -15.65 13.93 1.06
CA VAL A 219 -14.76 12.77 1.21
C VAL A 219 -15.10 11.73 0.16
N VAL A 220 -14.10 11.26 -0.61
CA VAL A 220 -14.25 10.23 -1.63
C VAL A 220 -13.38 9.02 -1.27
N CYS A 221 -14.03 7.86 -1.08
CA CYS A 221 -13.38 6.57 -0.87
C CYS A 221 -13.37 5.77 -2.18
N ILE A 222 -12.24 5.14 -2.52
CA ILE A 222 -12.08 4.45 -3.81
C ILE A 222 -13.05 3.30 -4.02
N GLY A 223 -13.50 2.64 -2.95
CA GLY A 223 -14.35 1.45 -3.07
C GLY A 223 -14.91 0.99 -1.72
N PRO A 224 -15.69 -0.12 -1.71
CA PRO A 224 -16.51 -0.55 -0.59
C PRO A 224 -15.74 -0.85 0.70
N ILE A 225 -14.57 -1.47 0.62
CA ILE A 225 -13.76 -1.80 1.81
C ILE A 225 -13.24 -0.52 2.49
N THR A 226 -12.80 0.47 1.71
CA THR A 226 -12.37 1.78 2.21
C THR A 226 -13.55 2.57 2.78
N SER A 227 -14.69 2.50 2.10
CA SER A 227 -15.98 3.09 2.52
C SER A 227 -16.43 2.54 3.87
N GLN A 228 -16.42 1.23 4.05
CA GLN A 228 -16.77 0.60 5.32
C GLN A 228 -15.89 1.14 6.46
N THR A 229 -14.58 1.21 6.25
CA THR A 229 -13.67 1.76 7.27
C THR A 229 -13.97 3.23 7.58
N ALA A 230 -14.29 4.06 6.57
CA ALA A 230 -14.68 5.44 6.80
C ALA A 230 -15.98 5.54 7.61
N SER A 231 -16.96 4.66 7.33
CA SER A 231 -18.23 4.57 8.10
C SER A 231 -18.00 4.21 9.57
N GLU A 232 -17.05 3.29 9.87
CA GLU A 232 -16.70 2.89 11.23
C GLU A 232 -16.21 4.07 12.08
N TYR A 233 -15.59 5.08 11.45
CA TYR A 233 -15.19 6.34 12.10
C TYR A 233 -16.25 7.45 12.03
N GLY A 234 -17.43 7.20 11.48
CA GLY A 234 -18.50 8.21 11.33
C GLY A 234 -18.24 9.24 10.23
N ILE A 235 -17.29 9.03 9.35
CA ILE A 235 -16.95 9.95 8.25
C ILE A 235 -18.00 9.81 7.15
N LYS A 236 -18.69 10.92 6.82
CA LYS A 236 -19.58 11.01 5.65
C LYS A 236 -18.73 11.01 4.38
N HIS A 237 -19.05 10.15 3.42
CA HIS A 237 -18.23 9.98 2.22
C HIS A 237 -19.04 9.49 1.03
N LEU A 238 -18.42 9.56 -0.14
CA LEU A 238 -18.94 9.10 -1.43
C LEU A 238 -18.05 7.98 -1.97
N VAL A 239 -18.63 7.12 -2.79
CA VAL A 239 -17.93 6.00 -3.45
C VAL A 239 -18.26 6.04 -4.93
N PRO A 240 -17.27 6.04 -5.84
CA PRO A 240 -17.54 6.04 -7.27
C PRO A 240 -18.10 4.70 -7.74
N ASN A 241 -18.79 4.70 -8.87
CA ASN A 241 -19.31 3.49 -9.50
C ASN A 241 -18.20 2.54 -9.99
N THR A 242 -17.05 3.10 -10.38
CA THR A 242 -15.85 2.36 -10.76
C THR A 242 -14.76 2.59 -9.73
N TYR A 243 -14.22 1.51 -9.15
CA TYR A 243 -13.25 1.55 -8.03
C TYR A 243 -11.83 1.82 -8.55
N THR A 244 -11.65 2.92 -9.26
CA THR A 244 -10.41 3.36 -9.89
C THR A 244 -10.12 4.82 -9.56
N ILE A 245 -8.88 5.26 -9.81
CA ILE A 245 -8.51 6.68 -9.68
C ILE A 245 -9.36 7.55 -10.62
N ASN A 246 -9.63 7.10 -11.84
CA ASN A 246 -10.49 7.84 -12.79
C ASN A 246 -11.91 7.97 -12.24
N GLY A 247 -12.50 6.89 -11.70
CA GLY A 247 -13.81 6.97 -11.04
C GLY A 247 -13.83 7.93 -9.85
N MET A 248 -12.74 8.03 -9.07
CA MET A 248 -12.64 9.04 -8.00
C MET A 248 -12.58 10.47 -8.57
N ILE A 249 -11.90 10.70 -9.69
CA ILE A 249 -11.88 11.99 -10.38
C ILE A 249 -13.29 12.37 -10.83
N ASP A 250 -14.00 11.45 -11.50
CA ASP A 250 -15.38 11.69 -11.97
C ASP A 250 -16.31 12.03 -10.80
N MET A 251 -16.17 11.32 -9.68
CA MET A 251 -16.92 11.60 -8.45
C MET A 251 -16.57 12.97 -7.85
N LEU A 252 -15.28 13.36 -7.83
CA LEU A 252 -14.86 14.68 -7.37
C LEU A 252 -15.46 15.79 -8.24
N VAL A 253 -15.46 15.65 -9.55
CA VAL A 253 -16.10 16.60 -10.48
C VAL A 253 -17.58 16.73 -10.14
N SER A 254 -18.31 15.61 -10.04
CA SER A 254 -19.76 15.62 -9.71
C SER A 254 -20.08 16.23 -8.32
N CYS A 255 -19.08 16.32 -7.41
CA CYS A 255 -19.28 16.95 -6.10
C CYS A 255 -19.33 18.48 -6.15
N PHE A 256 -18.77 19.08 -7.23
CA PHE A 256 -18.58 20.52 -7.36
C PHE A 256 -19.31 21.15 -8.56
N GLU A 257 -20.01 20.33 -9.36
CA GLU A 257 -21.01 20.74 -10.34
C GLU A 257 -22.36 21.03 -9.66
#